data_29fa4de3e6de2f347a28050feff3611e
#
_entry.id   29fa4de3e6de2f347a28050feff3611e
#
_cell.length_a   1.000
_cell.length_b   1.000
_cell.length_c   1.000
_cell.angle_alpha   90.00
_cell.angle_beta   90.00
_cell.angle_gamma   90.00
#
_symmetry.space_group_name_H-M   'P 1'
#
loop_
_entity.id
_entity.type
_entity.pdbx_description
1 polymer ?
#
loop_
_entity_poly.entity_id
_entity_poly.type
_entity_poly.pdbx_seq_one_letter_code
_entity_poly.pdbx_strand_id
1 'polypeptide(L)'
;YARSQGNYREEYELFYLGKAYKKQNPEIIVRDIHINAVECPIVCLIGPLSSSACEDFLVNIYDLPDRPIFIGEETEGSSGAPLLVDLPDGGVVRICTLRELFPYSNKLFVNKGIVPDIVIHRTLSSERQNKDLALEKAIEILKKVHNDSLHIEHN
;
A
#
# COMPACT_ATOMS: atom_id res chain seq x y z
N TYR A 1 -7.94 -30.83 -3.39
CA TYR A 1 -7.94 -30.42 -1.97
C TYR A 1 -8.89 -29.23 -1.73
N ALA A 2 -8.72 -28.09 -2.42
CA ALA A 2 -9.61 -26.92 -2.25
C ALA A 2 -11.09 -27.22 -2.50
N ARG A 3 -11.40 -28.07 -3.49
CA ARG A 3 -12.77 -28.55 -3.76
C ARG A 3 -13.34 -29.38 -2.59
N SER A 4 -12.55 -30.25 -1.99
CA SER A 4 -12.99 -31.11 -0.89
C SER A 4 -13.28 -30.34 0.40
N GLN A 5 -12.70 -29.14 0.56
CA GLN A 5 -12.88 -28.25 1.71
C GLN A 5 -13.99 -27.20 1.50
N GLY A 6 -14.72 -27.23 0.40
CA GLY A 6 -15.75 -26.25 0.09
C GLY A 6 -15.26 -24.84 -0.26
N ASN A 7 -13.94 -24.65 -0.33
CA ASN A 7 -13.29 -23.37 -0.63
C ASN A 7 -12.90 -23.26 -2.11
N TYR A 8 -13.69 -23.88 -2.99
CA TYR A 8 -13.43 -23.81 -4.42
C TYR A 8 -13.62 -22.39 -4.95
N ARG A 9 -12.57 -21.90 -5.59
CA ARG A 9 -12.61 -20.70 -6.43
C ARG A 9 -12.07 -21.08 -7.81
N GLU A 10 -12.72 -20.63 -8.87
CA GLU A 10 -12.28 -20.83 -10.25
C GLU A 10 -10.82 -20.42 -10.46
N GLU A 11 -10.41 -19.38 -9.75
CA GLU A 11 -9.03 -18.86 -9.71
C GLU A 11 -8.00 -19.94 -9.32
N TYR A 12 -8.32 -20.81 -8.38
CA TYR A 12 -7.42 -21.89 -7.95
C TYR A 12 -7.29 -22.99 -9.01
N GLU A 13 -8.33 -23.21 -9.79
CA GLU A 13 -8.27 -24.17 -10.91
C GLU A 13 -7.33 -23.67 -12.01
N LEU A 14 -7.44 -22.39 -12.36
CA LEU A 14 -6.56 -21.76 -13.33
C LEU A 14 -5.10 -21.78 -12.87
N PHE A 15 -4.86 -21.53 -11.58
CA PHE A 15 -3.54 -21.63 -10.98
C PHE A 15 -2.98 -23.06 -11.02
N TYR A 16 -3.80 -24.05 -10.66
CA TYR A 16 -3.43 -25.46 -10.72
C TYR A 16 -3.08 -25.93 -12.13
N LEU A 17 -3.76 -25.38 -13.12
CA LEU A 17 -3.49 -25.64 -14.53
C LEU A 17 -2.32 -24.83 -15.11
N GLY A 18 -1.62 -24.07 -14.28
CA GLY A 18 -0.52 -23.19 -14.69
C GLY A 18 -0.95 -22.02 -15.57
N LYS A 19 -2.22 -21.64 -15.53
CA LYS A 19 -2.78 -20.53 -16.32
C LYS A 19 -2.85 -19.28 -15.46
N ALA A 20 -2.20 -18.21 -15.91
CA ALA A 20 -2.39 -16.88 -15.36
C ALA A 20 -3.62 -16.21 -16.01
N TYR A 21 -4.38 -15.48 -15.22
CA TYR A 21 -5.47 -14.65 -15.72
C TYR A 21 -5.35 -13.24 -15.14
N LYS A 22 -5.85 -12.27 -15.88
CA LYS A 22 -5.93 -10.89 -15.39
C LYS A 22 -7.31 -10.66 -14.81
N LYS A 23 -7.36 -10.48 -13.49
CA LYS A 23 -8.57 -9.99 -12.84
C LYS A 23 -8.61 -8.47 -13.00
N GLN A 24 -9.60 -7.96 -13.69
CA GLN A 24 -9.90 -6.54 -13.62
C GLN A 24 -10.64 -6.28 -12.31
N ASN A 25 -10.19 -5.30 -11.55
CA ASN A 25 -10.99 -4.82 -10.44
C ASN A 25 -12.33 -4.34 -11.02
N PRO A 26 -13.47 -4.69 -10.40
CA PRO A 26 -14.74 -4.10 -10.80
C PRO A 26 -14.59 -2.58 -10.74
N GLU A 27 -15.14 -1.88 -11.73
CA GLU A 27 -15.22 -0.42 -11.67
C GLU A 27 -15.83 -0.07 -10.33
N ILE A 28 -15.11 0.72 -9.55
CA ILE A 28 -15.67 1.28 -8.33
C ILE A 28 -16.69 2.29 -8.79
N ILE A 29 -17.95 1.86 -8.87
CA ILE A 29 -19.07 2.78 -9.06
C ILE A 29 -19.15 3.56 -7.77
N VAL A 30 -18.56 4.74 -7.75
CA VAL A 30 -18.80 5.73 -6.70
C VAL A 30 -20.27 6.13 -6.88
N ARG A 31 -21.18 5.44 -6.17
CA ARG A 31 -22.53 5.93 -5.99
C ARG A 31 -22.40 7.25 -5.23
N ASP A 32 -23.31 8.20 -5.48
CA ASP A 32 -23.41 9.46 -4.76
C ASP A 32 -23.46 9.24 -3.24
N ILE A 33 -22.31 8.92 -2.71
CA ILE A 33 -22.12 8.91 -1.27
C ILE A 33 -21.75 10.36 -0.97
N HIS A 34 -22.65 11.08 -0.32
CA HIS A 34 -22.30 12.35 0.31
C HIS A 34 -21.28 12.05 1.42
N ILE A 35 -20.06 11.78 1.02
CA ILE A 35 -18.94 11.65 1.93
C ILE A 35 -18.48 13.09 2.18
N ASN A 36 -18.46 13.49 3.44
CA ASN A 36 -17.69 14.66 3.83
C ASN A 36 -16.23 14.33 3.51
N ALA A 37 -15.75 14.76 2.35
CA ALA A 37 -14.36 14.56 1.96
C ALA A 37 -13.45 15.25 2.97
N VAL A 38 -12.34 14.62 3.26
CA VAL A 38 -11.29 15.25 4.07
C VAL A 38 -10.59 16.26 3.17
N GLU A 39 -10.80 17.55 3.41
CA GLU A 39 -10.24 18.65 2.63
C GLU A 39 -8.89 19.17 3.19
N CYS A 40 -8.30 18.47 4.14
CA CYS A 40 -7.01 18.86 4.69
C CYS A 40 -5.85 18.16 3.94
N PRO A 41 -4.66 18.80 3.89
CA PRO A 41 -3.46 18.16 3.37
C PRO A 41 -3.14 16.86 4.14
N ILE A 42 -2.78 15.83 3.39
CA ILE A 42 -2.48 14.50 3.94
C ILE A 42 -1.04 14.13 3.62
N VAL A 43 -0.34 13.57 4.59
CA VAL A 43 0.96 12.94 4.43
C VAL A 43 0.86 11.48 4.88
N CYS A 44 1.38 10.57 4.08
CA CYS A 44 1.47 9.15 4.42
C CYS A 44 2.88 8.81 4.88
N LEU A 45 3.02 8.30 6.10
CA LEU A 45 4.29 7.75 6.58
C LEU A 45 4.38 6.28 6.19
N ILE A 46 5.44 5.91 5.49
CA ILE A 46 5.68 4.56 5.00
C ILE A 46 7.07 4.06 5.40
N GLY A 47 7.25 2.75 5.42
CA GLY A 47 8.55 2.17 5.76
C GLY A 47 8.62 0.66 5.57
N PRO A 48 9.75 0.03 5.91
CA PRO A 48 10.01 -1.38 5.62
C PRO A 48 9.03 -2.39 6.25
N LEU A 49 8.26 -1.96 7.26
CA LEU A 49 7.22 -2.77 7.88
C LEU A 49 5.83 -2.53 7.27
N SER A 50 5.72 -1.61 6.31
CA SER A 50 4.50 -1.43 5.53
C SER A 50 4.42 -2.54 4.49
N SER A 51 3.46 -3.46 4.64
CA SER A 51 3.32 -4.62 3.77
C SER A 51 1.87 -5.05 3.57
N SER A 52 1.63 -5.92 2.59
CA SER A 52 0.34 -6.56 2.33
C SER A 52 -0.79 -5.54 2.17
N ALA A 53 -1.88 -5.65 2.93
CA ALA A 53 -3.04 -4.76 2.84
C ALA A 53 -2.70 -3.26 2.96
N CYS A 54 -1.64 -2.91 3.67
CA CYS A 54 -1.13 -1.54 3.70
C CYS A 54 -0.65 -1.11 2.31
N GLU A 55 0.13 -1.94 1.63
CA GLU A 55 0.62 -1.66 0.28
C GLU A 55 -0.52 -1.66 -0.75
N ASP A 56 -1.51 -2.55 -0.60
CA ASP A 56 -2.70 -2.56 -1.45
C ASP A 56 -3.46 -1.22 -1.37
N PHE A 57 -3.56 -0.64 -0.17
CA PHE A 57 -4.12 0.70 0.00
C PHE A 57 -3.25 1.78 -0.66
N LEU A 58 -1.94 1.77 -0.40
CA LEU A 58 -1.00 2.77 -0.93
C LEU A 58 -0.96 2.75 -2.46
N VAL A 59 -0.94 1.57 -3.08
CA VAL A 59 -0.93 1.40 -4.54
C VAL A 59 -2.14 2.05 -5.20
N ASN A 60 -3.31 1.98 -4.55
CA ASN A 60 -4.53 2.58 -5.10
C ASN A 60 -4.52 4.12 -5.07
N ILE A 61 -3.76 4.73 -4.18
CA ILE A 61 -3.66 6.19 -4.07
C ILE A 61 -2.37 6.77 -4.67
N TYR A 62 -1.36 5.95 -4.95
CA TYR A 62 -0.03 6.41 -5.37
C TYR A 62 -0.01 7.13 -6.71
N ASP A 63 -0.79 6.68 -7.67
CA ASP A 63 -0.84 7.23 -9.04
C ASP A 63 -1.91 8.33 -9.20
N LEU A 64 -2.61 8.75 -8.13
CA LEU A 64 -3.62 9.81 -8.21
C LEU A 64 -2.97 11.19 -8.38
N PRO A 65 -3.59 12.12 -9.13
CA PRO A 65 -3.03 13.47 -9.36
C PRO A 65 -2.81 14.25 -8.07
N ASP A 66 -3.79 14.20 -7.16
CA ASP A 66 -3.80 14.94 -5.89
C ASP A 66 -3.53 14.00 -4.69
N ARG A 67 -2.62 13.07 -4.88
CA ARG A 67 -2.29 12.08 -3.86
C ARG A 67 -1.54 12.68 -2.67
N PRO A 68 -1.60 12.05 -1.50
CA PRO A 68 -0.76 12.38 -0.35
C PRO A 68 0.74 12.34 -0.70
N ILE A 69 1.53 13.12 0.02
CA ILE A 69 2.99 13.00 0.00
C ILE A 69 3.39 11.78 0.84
N PHE A 70 4.25 10.93 0.29
CA PHE A 70 4.79 9.76 0.98
C PHE A 70 6.16 10.08 1.57
N ILE A 71 6.34 9.87 2.88
CA ILE A 71 7.58 10.17 3.61
C ILE A 71 8.03 8.93 4.38
N GLY A 72 9.32 8.64 4.37
CA GLY A 72 9.92 7.57 5.15
C GLY A 72 10.87 6.71 4.35
N GLU A 73 10.72 5.40 4.43
CA GLU A 73 11.53 4.42 3.72
C GLU A 73 10.66 3.57 2.79
N GLU A 74 11.30 2.93 1.82
CA GLU A 74 10.64 2.01 0.89
C GLU A 74 9.88 0.91 1.65
N THR A 75 8.69 0.54 1.18
CA THR A 75 7.88 -0.51 1.79
C THR A 75 8.44 -1.91 1.51
N GLU A 76 7.88 -2.95 2.12
CA GLU A 76 8.39 -4.31 2.01
C GLU A 76 8.28 -4.90 0.59
N GLY A 77 7.30 -4.47 -0.20
CA GLY A 77 7.02 -5.06 -1.51
C GLY A 77 6.40 -6.46 -1.41
N SER A 78 5.65 -6.72 -0.35
CA SER A 78 5.09 -8.04 -0.03
C SER A 78 3.57 -7.99 -0.03
N SER A 79 2.95 -8.23 -1.17
CA SER A 79 1.52 -8.45 -1.32
C SER A 79 1.24 -9.63 -2.27
N GLY A 80 0.01 -10.17 -2.27
CA GLY A 80 -0.33 -11.16 -3.28
C GLY A 80 -1.18 -12.35 -2.82
N ALA A 81 -2.11 -12.17 -1.88
CA ALA A 81 -3.12 -13.17 -1.49
C ALA A 81 -2.56 -14.61 -1.39
N PRO A 82 -1.79 -14.96 -0.37
CA PRO A 82 -1.06 -16.21 -0.32
C PRO A 82 -1.99 -17.43 -0.22
N LEU A 83 -1.71 -18.44 -1.03
CA LEU A 83 -2.23 -19.80 -0.81
C LEU A 83 -1.44 -20.45 0.33
N LEU A 84 -2.15 -20.96 1.31
CA LEU A 84 -1.57 -21.75 2.40
C LEU A 84 -1.58 -23.24 2.01
N VAL A 85 -0.43 -23.87 2.11
CA VAL A 85 -0.26 -25.31 1.85
C VAL A 85 0.31 -25.96 3.11
N ASP A 86 -0.46 -26.86 3.72
CA ASP A 86 -0.02 -27.63 4.86
C ASP A 86 0.97 -28.72 4.42
N LEU A 87 2.06 -28.87 5.15
CA LEU A 87 3.06 -29.92 4.95
C LEU A 87 2.78 -31.11 5.87
N PRO A 88 3.24 -32.32 5.50
CA PRO A 88 2.99 -33.55 6.28
C PRO A 88 3.52 -33.52 7.70
N ASP A 89 4.52 -32.71 7.98
CA ASP A 89 5.19 -32.53 9.27
C ASP A 89 4.56 -31.43 10.15
N GLY A 90 3.43 -30.87 9.72
CA GLY A 90 2.73 -29.77 10.39
C GLY A 90 3.27 -28.37 10.06
N GLY A 91 4.25 -28.28 9.17
CA GLY A 91 4.67 -27.00 8.62
C GLY A 91 3.64 -26.40 7.66
N VAL A 92 3.76 -25.09 7.38
CA VAL A 92 2.90 -24.39 6.42
C VAL A 92 3.74 -23.61 5.44
N VAL A 93 3.47 -23.79 4.15
CA VAL A 93 4.05 -22.95 3.09
C VAL A 93 3.04 -21.92 2.63
N ARG A 94 3.49 -20.68 2.47
CA ARG A 94 2.72 -19.59 1.87
C ARG A 94 3.23 -19.32 0.46
N ILE A 95 2.35 -19.44 -0.53
CA ILE A 95 2.68 -19.23 -1.94
C ILE A 95 1.89 -18.04 -2.43
N CYS A 96 2.57 -16.97 -2.84
CA CYS A 96 1.95 -15.81 -3.45
C CYS A 96 1.22 -16.22 -4.75
N THR A 97 -0.06 -15.87 -4.86
CA THR A 97 -0.91 -16.25 -6.00
C THR A 97 -1.34 -15.10 -6.88
N LEU A 98 -1.16 -13.87 -6.41
CA LEU A 98 -1.50 -12.66 -7.15
C LEU A 98 -0.25 -11.85 -7.44
N ARG A 99 -0.27 -11.22 -8.60
CA ARG A 99 0.73 -10.21 -8.99
C ARG A 99 0.00 -8.89 -9.13
N GLU A 100 0.19 -8.04 -8.15
CA GLU A 100 -0.44 -6.74 -8.12
C GLU A 100 0.40 -5.69 -8.83
N LEU A 101 -0.28 -4.74 -9.45
CA LEU A 101 0.31 -3.67 -10.24
C LEU A 101 -0.31 -2.34 -9.81
N PHE A 102 0.43 -1.26 -9.96
CA PHE A 102 -0.14 0.08 -9.87
C PHE A 102 -1.28 0.25 -10.88
N PRO A 103 -2.47 0.74 -10.48
CA PRO A 103 -3.68 0.75 -11.31
C PRO A 103 -3.52 1.50 -12.64
N TYR A 104 -2.84 2.64 -12.62
CA TYR A 104 -2.71 3.50 -13.78
C TYR A 104 -1.42 3.28 -14.56
N SER A 105 -0.29 3.13 -13.87
CA SER A 105 1.01 2.94 -14.53
C SER A 105 1.31 1.50 -14.93
N ASN A 106 0.55 0.52 -14.45
CA ASN A 106 0.80 -0.92 -14.62
C ASN A 106 2.21 -1.37 -14.18
N LYS A 107 2.87 -0.59 -13.36
CA LYS A 107 4.18 -0.95 -12.80
C LYS A 107 4.03 -2.01 -11.72
N LEU A 108 5.03 -2.85 -11.58
CA LEU A 108 5.12 -3.86 -10.53
C LEU A 108 5.77 -3.26 -9.30
N PHE A 109 5.14 -3.42 -8.12
CA PHE A 109 5.73 -3.05 -6.83
C PHE A 109 6.12 -4.27 -5.99
N VAL A 110 5.54 -5.43 -6.24
CA VAL A 110 5.87 -6.67 -5.52
C VAL A 110 7.35 -7.01 -5.72
N ASN A 111 8.04 -7.32 -4.64
CA ASN A 111 9.50 -7.49 -4.53
C ASN A 111 10.33 -6.20 -4.76
N LYS A 112 9.68 -5.04 -4.80
CA LYS A 112 10.36 -3.75 -4.95
C LYS A 112 9.98 -2.75 -3.87
N GLY A 113 8.76 -2.86 -3.35
CA GLY A 113 8.19 -1.86 -2.47
C GLY A 113 7.68 -0.60 -3.19
N ILE A 114 7.09 0.27 -2.40
CA ILE A 114 6.61 1.59 -2.79
C ILE A 114 7.63 2.60 -2.30
N VAL A 115 8.19 3.38 -3.23
CA VAL A 115 9.23 4.38 -2.92
C VAL A 115 8.58 5.66 -2.41
N PRO A 116 9.01 6.21 -1.26
CA PRO A 116 8.50 7.49 -0.77
C PRO A 116 8.98 8.66 -1.64
N ASP A 117 8.23 9.77 -1.59
CA ASP A 117 8.65 11.03 -2.24
C ASP A 117 9.81 11.69 -1.50
N ILE A 118 9.82 11.55 -0.18
CA ILE A 118 10.87 12.07 0.70
C ILE A 118 11.43 10.91 1.51
N VAL A 119 12.65 10.51 1.18
CA VAL A 119 13.34 9.43 1.90
C VAL A 119 13.88 9.95 3.23
N ILE A 120 13.47 9.33 4.31
CA ILE A 120 13.97 9.59 5.66
C ILE A 120 14.34 8.25 6.30
N HIS A 121 15.61 8.03 6.49
CA HIS A 121 16.10 6.80 7.14
C HIS A 121 16.08 6.90 8.65
N ARG A 122 15.67 5.84 9.30
CA ARG A 122 15.87 5.67 10.73
C ARG A 122 17.36 5.51 11.04
N THR A 123 17.78 6.09 12.14
CA THR A 123 19.16 5.98 12.60
C THR A 123 19.20 5.44 14.04
N LEU A 124 20.28 4.79 14.41
CA LEU A 124 20.48 4.37 15.81
C LEU A 124 20.41 5.54 16.79
N SER A 125 20.81 6.73 16.35
CA SER A 125 20.73 7.94 17.15
C SER A 125 19.28 8.37 17.37
N SER A 126 18.45 8.38 16.30
CA SER A 126 17.02 8.73 16.42
C SER A 126 16.27 7.72 17.28
N GLU A 127 16.54 6.42 17.11
CA GLU A 127 15.93 5.36 17.92
C GLU A 127 16.28 5.51 19.42
N ARG A 128 17.56 5.75 19.75
CA ARG A 128 17.98 5.99 21.14
C ARG A 128 17.35 7.23 21.78
N GLN A 129 17.00 8.22 20.97
CA GLN A 129 16.34 9.45 21.40
C GLN A 129 14.81 9.36 21.35
N ASN A 130 14.28 8.22 20.93
CA ASN A 130 12.84 8.01 20.71
C ASN A 130 12.23 9.08 19.77
N LYS A 131 12.96 9.42 18.69
CA LYS A 131 12.55 10.40 17.68
C LYS A 131 12.12 9.71 16.40
N ASP A 132 10.94 10.07 15.93
CA ASP A 132 10.45 9.70 14.60
C ASP A 132 10.74 10.83 13.60
N LEU A 133 11.86 10.71 12.88
CA LEU A 133 12.31 11.71 11.92
C LEU A 133 11.34 11.89 10.75
N ALA A 134 10.65 10.83 10.34
CA ALA A 134 9.66 10.90 9.27
C ALA A 134 8.42 11.68 9.73
N LEU A 135 7.96 11.44 10.95
CA LEU A 135 6.86 12.18 11.56
C LEU A 135 7.23 13.65 11.77
N GLU A 136 8.44 13.95 12.26
CA GLU A 136 8.91 15.32 12.43
C GLU A 136 8.90 16.08 11.08
N LYS A 137 9.35 15.43 10.01
CA LYS A 137 9.33 16.01 8.66
C LYS A 137 7.91 16.21 8.12
N ALA A 138 7.02 15.27 8.35
CA ALA A 138 5.62 15.40 7.98
C ALA A 138 4.95 16.60 8.66
N ILE A 139 5.18 16.77 9.95
CA ILE A 139 4.65 17.92 10.72
C ILE A 139 5.21 19.25 10.19
N GLU A 140 6.49 19.30 9.85
CA GLU A 140 7.13 20.49 9.25
C GLU A 140 6.41 20.89 7.96
N ILE A 141 6.19 19.93 7.06
CA ILE A 141 5.54 20.16 5.77
C ILE A 141 4.09 20.63 5.95
N LEU A 142 3.33 19.93 6.80
CA LEU A 142 1.92 20.28 7.03
C LEU A 142 1.76 21.66 7.66
N LYS A 143 2.64 22.07 8.57
CA LYS A 143 2.65 23.41 9.14
C LYS A 143 2.93 24.47 8.09
N LYS A 144 3.86 24.22 7.15
CA LYS A 144 4.15 25.13 6.08
C LYS A 144 2.95 25.33 5.14
N VAL A 145 2.32 24.23 4.69
CA VAL A 145 1.14 24.27 3.84
C VAL A 145 0.00 25.04 4.51
N HIS A 146 -0.24 24.79 5.80
CA HIS A 146 -1.27 25.51 6.56
C HIS A 146 -1.00 27.01 6.64
N ASN A 147 0.23 27.43 6.91
CA ASN A 147 0.59 28.85 6.96
C ASN A 147 0.46 29.54 5.60
N ASP A 148 0.87 28.87 4.52
CA ASP A 148 0.76 29.40 3.16
C ASP A 148 -0.72 29.60 2.76
N SER A 149 -1.61 28.68 3.18
CA SER A 149 -3.07 28.80 2.93
C SER A 149 -3.69 30.00 3.65
N LEU A 150 -3.28 30.30 4.87
CA LEU A 150 -3.78 31.45 5.63
C LEU A 150 -3.36 32.81 4.98
N HIS A 151 -2.23 32.86 4.29
CA HIS A 151 -1.78 34.07 3.61
C HIS A 151 -2.52 34.35 2.30
N ILE A 152 -3.12 33.34 1.68
CA ILE A 152 -3.90 33.49 0.44
C ILE A 152 -5.31 34.04 0.73
N GLU A 153 -5.91 33.70 1.86
CA GLU A 153 -7.25 34.15 2.24
C GLU A 153 -7.31 35.63 2.71
N HIS A 154 -6.17 36.28 2.93
CA HIS A 154 -6.08 37.66 3.42
C HIS A 154 -5.59 38.68 2.35
N ASN A 155 -5.46 38.28 1.09
CA ASN A 155 -5.19 39.13 -0.06
C ASN A 155 -6.37 39.13 -1.04
#